data_a7ccfc192f6f094a21cf1230c7fa7eff
#
_entry.id   a7ccfc192f6f094a21cf1230c7fa7eff
#
_cell.length_a   1.000
_cell.length_b   1.000
_cell.length_c   1.000
_cell.angle_alpha   90.00
_cell.angle_beta   90.00
_cell.angle_gamma   90.00
#
_symmetry.space_group_name_H-M   'P 1'
#
loop_
_entity.id
_entity.type
_entity.pdbx_description
1 polymer ?
#
loop_
_entity_poly.entity_id
_entity_poly.type
_entity_poly.pdbx_seq_one_letter_code
_entity_poly.pdbx_strand_id
1 'polypeptide(L)'
;AEKYGDRKAIFLGAVLYSLGLVMSTYAATPVAHQFLEILVGFGIAGTGFGVILAVIGRSTSDKNRSLALGITTSAGSLGQILGPPFVENLLQQMSWQSVFLILASSILAVMLCLPMMRNVESPKISQNNLSMSEVLGRALKDPTFAMIFLGFFSCGFQIAFITAHFPAYIAEMCSAIPQNSVLRSMGIASTSSLGAFSIALIGSANLFGAIFAGALGSRFPKKLLLTLIYLGRTISATVFI
;
A
#
# COMPACT_ATOMS: atom_id res chain seq x y z
N ALA A 1 10.64 -13.83 5.21
CA ALA A 1 11.10 -13.91 3.82
C ALA A 1 12.53 -14.44 3.74
N GLU A 2 13.52 -13.85 4.40
CA GLU A 2 14.94 -14.23 4.28
C GLU A 2 15.23 -15.70 4.65
N LYS A 3 14.57 -16.21 5.70
CA LYS A 3 14.80 -17.60 6.19
C LYS A 3 14.09 -18.67 5.36
N TYR A 4 12.91 -18.36 4.81
CA TYR A 4 12.03 -19.33 4.15
C TYR A 4 11.88 -19.08 2.64
N GLY A 5 12.47 -18.03 2.13
CA GLY A 5 12.37 -17.59 0.74
C GLY A 5 11.19 -16.65 0.48
N ASP A 6 11.40 -15.69 -0.40
CA ASP A 6 10.44 -14.62 -0.70
C ASP A 6 9.13 -15.16 -1.30
N ARG A 7 9.22 -16.17 -2.18
CA ARG A 7 8.04 -16.80 -2.80
C ARG A 7 7.10 -17.42 -1.76
N LYS A 8 7.64 -18.13 -0.77
CA LYS A 8 6.83 -18.75 0.28
C LYS A 8 6.17 -17.71 1.18
N ALA A 9 6.88 -16.63 1.48
CA ALA A 9 6.32 -15.53 2.28
C ALA A 9 5.17 -14.85 1.56
N ILE A 10 5.32 -14.54 0.26
CA ILE A 10 4.27 -13.93 -0.56
C ILE A 10 3.07 -14.88 -0.70
N PHE A 11 3.32 -16.17 -0.97
CA PHE A 11 2.26 -17.15 -1.10
C PHE A 11 1.45 -17.29 0.19
N LEU A 12 2.13 -17.46 1.33
CA LEU A 12 1.48 -17.56 2.63
C LEU A 12 0.68 -16.27 2.95
N GLY A 13 1.26 -15.11 2.69
CA GLY A 13 0.57 -13.84 2.85
C GLY A 13 -0.69 -13.72 2.00
N ALA A 14 -0.62 -14.12 0.73
CA ALA A 14 -1.77 -14.10 -0.17
C ALA A 14 -2.88 -15.06 0.27
N VAL A 15 -2.52 -16.26 0.74
CA VAL A 15 -3.49 -17.24 1.28
C VAL A 15 -4.16 -16.69 2.52
N LEU A 16 -3.40 -16.12 3.48
CA LEU A 16 -3.96 -15.53 4.69
C LEU A 16 -4.86 -14.32 4.37
N TYR A 17 -4.44 -13.47 3.41
CA TYR A 17 -5.25 -12.33 2.97
C TYR A 17 -6.57 -12.78 2.35
N SER A 18 -6.52 -13.70 1.39
CA SER A 18 -7.72 -14.24 0.74
C SER A 18 -8.64 -14.95 1.74
N LEU A 19 -8.07 -15.72 2.67
CA LEU A 19 -8.83 -16.40 3.72
C LEU A 19 -9.52 -15.38 4.63
N GLY A 20 -8.83 -14.33 5.04
CA GLY A 20 -9.40 -13.24 5.84
C GLY A 20 -10.59 -12.59 5.15
N LEU A 21 -10.48 -12.25 3.85
CA LEU A 21 -11.58 -11.69 3.07
C LEU A 21 -12.76 -12.65 2.94
N VAL A 22 -12.50 -13.93 2.64
CA VAL A 22 -13.57 -14.94 2.55
C VAL A 22 -14.28 -15.12 3.89
N MET A 23 -13.55 -15.23 4.99
CA MET A 23 -14.15 -15.38 6.32
C MET A 23 -14.94 -14.12 6.73
N SER A 24 -14.49 -12.94 6.32
CA SER A 24 -15.20 -11.68 6.58
C SER A 24 -16.59 -11.65 5.96
N THR A 25 -16.85 -12.39 4.87
CA THR A 25 -18.17 -12.47 4.26
C THR A 25 -19.21 -13.17 5.16
N TYR A 26 -18.76 -13.98 6.10
CA TYR A 26 -19.59 -14.72 7.07
C TYR A 26 -19.64 -14.06 8.44
N ALA A 27 -18.90 -12.99 8.66
CA ALA A 27 -18.87 -12.32 9.96
C ALA A 27 -20.17 -11.59 10.24
N ALA A 28 -20.89 -12.02 11.27
CA ALA A 28 -22.18 -11.46 11.65
C ALA A 28 -22.07 -10.31 12.66
N THR A 29 -20.91 -10.09 13.27
CA THR A 29 -20.72 -9.08 14.32
C THR A 29 -19.52 -8.18 14.01
N PRO A 30 -19.53 -6.89 14.43
CA PRO A 30 -18.39 -5.99 14.27
C PRO A 30 -17.11 -6.53 14.91
N VAL A 31 -17.24 -7.21 16.05
CA VAL A 31 -16.10 -7.81 16.76
C VAL A 31 -15.46 -8.93 15.94
N ALA A 32 -16.27 -9.78 15.31
CA ALA A 32 -15.75 -10.83 14.41
C ALA A 32 -14.97 -10.21 13.24
N HIS A 33 -15.49 -9.14 12.63
CA HIS A 33 -14.77 -8.40 11.60
C HIS A 33 -13.42 -7.88 12.07
N GLN A 34 -13.34 -7.29 13.27
CA GLN A 34 -12.08 -6.78 13.82
C GLN A 34 -11.03 -7.87 13.97
N PHE A 35 -11.40 -9.07 14.40
CA PHE A 35 -10.46 -10.20 14.49
C PHE A 35 -10.02 -10.68 13.10
N LEU A 36 -10.90 -10.67 12.12
CA LEU A 36 -10.55 -11.06 10.75
C LEU A 36 -9.67 -10.02 10.07
N GLU A 37 -9.79 -8.74 10.41
CA GLU A 37 -8.88 -7.69 9.96
C GLU A 37 -7.43 -7.90 10.44
N ILE A 38 -7.25 -8.53 11.61
CA ILE A 38 -5.90 -8.93 12.06
C ILE A 38 -5.32 -9.97 11.09
N LEU A 39 -6.12 -10.95 10.68
CA LEU A 39 -5.69 -11.96 9.70
C LEU A 39 -5.37 -11.35 8.35
N VAL A 40 -6.22 -10.44 7.86
CA VAL A 40 -6.00 -9.62 6.66
C VAL A 40 -4.70 -8.84 6.78
N GLY A 41 -4.46 -8.19 7.92
CA GLY A 41 -3.23 -7.43 8.19
C GLY A 41 -1.96 -8.29 8.09
N PHE A 42 -1.96 -9.50 8.64
CA PHE A 42 -0.86 -10.46 8.47
C PHE A 42 -0.68 -10.87 7.00
N GLY A 43 -1.77 -11.06 6.26
CA GLY A 43 -1.75 -11.34 4.84
C GLY A 43 -1.11 -10.20 4.03
N ILE A 44 -1.53 -8.97 4.29
CA ILE A 44 -0.96 -7.75 3.68
C ILE A 44 0.54 -7.61 4.01
N ALA A 45 0.95 -7.90 5.25
CA ALA A 45 2.36 -7.85 5.63
C ALA A 45 3.23 -8.81 4.81
N GLY A 46 2.70 -9.99 4.44
CA GLY A 46 3.39 -10.97 3.60
C GLY A 46 3.42 -10.62 2.11
N THR A 47 2.41 -9.93 1.61
CA THR A 47 2.28 -9.54 0.19
C THR A 47 2.61 -8.07 -0.08
N GLY A 48 2.82 -7.29 0.96
CA GLY A 48 2.95 -5.84 0.90
C GLY A 48 4.30 -5.32 0.43
N PHE A 49 4.39 -4.01 0.41
CA PHE A 49 5.56 -3.27 -0.07
C PHE A 49 6.89 -3.70 0.54
N GLY A 50 6.92 -4.04 1.84
CA GLY A 50 8.15 -4.42 2.53
C GLY A 50 8.86 -5.60 1.88
N VAL A 51 8.12 -6.65 1.55
CA VAL A 51 8.66 -7.86 0.91
C VAL A 51 9.04 -7.56 -0.54
N ILE A 52 8.15 -6.92 -1.30
CA ILE A 52 8.35 -6.62 -2.73
C ILE A 52 9.55 -5.68 -2.92
N LEU A 53 9.63 -4.58 -2.16
CA LEU A 53 10.75 -3.64 -2.25
C LEU A 53 12.07 -4.27 -1.83
N ALA A 54 12.07 -5.19 -0.84
CA ALA A 54 13.26 -5.92 -0.46
C ALA A 54 13.76 -6.83 -1.59
N VAL A 55 12.85 -7.55 -2.28
CA VAL A 55 13.18 -8.39 -3.45
C VAL A 55 13.76 -7.55 -4.58
N ILE A 56 13.08 -6.46 -4.96
CA ILE A 56 13.52 -5.56 -6.03
C ILE A 56 14.86 -4.90 -5.68
N GLY A 57 15.02 -4.44 -4.44
CA GLY A 57 16.26 -3.84 -3.97
C GLY A 57 17.46 -4.78 -4.04
N ARG A 58 17.25 -6.10 -3.82
CA ARG A 58 18.28 -7.13 -3.95
C ARG A 58 18.54 -7.55 -5.41
N SER A 59 17.51 -7.47 -6.25
CA SER A 59 17.60 -7.89 -7.67
C SER A 59 18.24 -6.84 -8.58
N THR A 60 18.32 -5.60 -8.13
CA THR A 60 18.69 -4.47 -8.97
C THR A 60 20.09 -3.96 -8.62
N SER A 61 20.87 -3.59 -9.65
CA SER A 61 22.18 -2.98 -9.47
C SER A 61 22.10 -1.64 -8.72
N ASP A 62 23.13 -1.26 -7.99
CA ASP A 62 23.18 -0.04 -7.17
C ASP A 62 22.85 1.22 -7.97
N LYS A 63 23.30 1.29 -9.23
CA LYS A 63 23.03 2.42 -10.14
C LYS A 63 21.55 2.64 -10.40
N ASN A 64 20.78 1.58 -10.58
CA ASN A 64 19.37 1.64 -10.98
C ASN A 64 18.41 1.37 -9.83
N ARG A 65 18.90 1.05 -8.62
CA ARG A 65 18.08 0.65 -7.48
C ARG A 65 17.04 1.69 -7.11
N SER A 66 17.40 2.97 -7.05
CA SER A 66 16.47 4.04 -6.70
C SER A 66 15.32 4.15 -7.69
N LEU A 67 15.61 4.10 -8.98
CA LEU A 67 14.60 4.14 -10.02
C LEU A 67 13.70 2.89 -10.00
N ALA A 68 14.29 1.70 -9.85
CA ALA A 68 13.53 0.46 -9.77
C ALA A 68 12.56 0.44 -8.57
N LEU A 69 13.00 0.92 -7.41
CA LEU A 69 12.13 1.07 -6.24
C LEU A 69 11.02 2.10 -6.48
N GLY A 70 11.33 3.22 -7.15
CA GLY A 70 10.33 4.22 -7.54
C GLY A 70 9.25 3.65 -8.48
N ILE A 71 9.65 2.91 -9.51
CA ILE A 71 8.72 2.24 -10.44
C ILE A 71 7.86 1.20 -9.70
N THR A 72 8.47 0.42 -8.81
CA THR A 72 7.72 -0.58 -8.02
C THR A 72 6.69 0.08 -7.11
N THR A 73 7.05 1.19 -6.47
CA THR A 73 6.12 1.98 -5.65
C THR A 73 4.98 2.55 -6.49
N SER A 74 5.28 3.01 -7.71
CA SER A 74 4.28 3.51 -8.66
C SER A 74 3.29 2.43 -9.10
N ALA A 75 3.74 1.18 -9.24
CA ALA A 75 2.84 0.05 -9.51
C ALA A 75 1.80 -0.15 -8.40
N GLY A 76 2.19 0.05 -7.13
CA GLY A 76 1.22 0.08 -6.01
C GLY A 76 0.22 1.24 -6.12
N SER A 77 0.66 2.40 -6.60
CA SER A 77 -0.23 3.55 -6.85
C SER A 77 -1.23 3.30 -7.98
N LEU A 78 -0.91 2.45 -8.96
CA LEU A 78 -1.89 1.99 -9.95
C LEU A 78 -3.06 1.24 -9.30
N GLY A 79 -2.79 0.42 -8.30
CA GLY A 79 -3.84 -0.21 -7.50
C GLY A 79 -4.74 0.81 -6.78
N GLN A 80 -4.15 1.89 -6.30
CA GLN A 80 -4.89 2.99 -5.66
C GLN A 80 -5.72 3.81 -6.67
N ILE A 81 -5.28 3.91 -7.93
CA ILE A 81 -6.04 4.58 -9.00
C ILE A 81 -7.22 3.72 -9.44
N LEU A 82 -7.00 2.45 -9.68
CA LEU A 82 -7.97 1.55 -10.28
C LEU A 82 -8.89 0.88 -9.25
N GLY A 83 -8.36 0.58 -8.07
CA GLY A 83 -9.05 -0.20 -7.04
C GLY A 83 -10.34 0.45 -6.53
N PRO A 84 -10.31 1.68 -6.00
CA PRO A 84 -11.51 2.31 -5.43
C PRO A 84 -12.64 2.50 -6.45
N PRO A 85 -12.43 3.02 -7.68
CA PRO A 85 -13.49 3.10 -8.69
C PRO A 85 -14.00 1.72 -9.12
N PHE A 86 -13.13 0.72 -9.21
CA PHE A 86 -13.52 -0.65 -9.55
C PHE A 86 -14.43 -1.25 -8.47
N VAL A 87 -14.01 -1.14 -7.20
CA VAL A 87 -14.79 -1.64 -6.06
C VAL A 87 -16.12 -0.91 -5.94
N GLU A 88 -16.12 0.42 -6.10
CA GLU A 88 -17.36 1.22 -6.09
C GLU A 88 -18.35 0.77 -7.17
N ASN A 89 -17.86 0.54 -8.39
CA ASN A 89 -18.71 0.04 -9.47
C ASN A 89 -19.29 -1.35 -9.17
N LEU A 90 -18.50 -2.24 -8.56
CA LEU A 90 -18.98 -3.55 -8.13
C LEU A 90 -20.03 -3.44 -7.02
N LEU A 91 -19.82 -2.56 -6.04
CA LEU A 91 -20.76 -2.35 -4.93
C LEU A 91 -22.11 -1.77 -5.39
N GLN A 92 -22.15 -1.06 -6.52
CA GLN A 92 -23.41 -0.61 -7.13
C GLN A 92 -24.20 -1.73 -7.78
N GLN A 93 -23.57 -2.86 -8.12
CA GLN A 93 -24.18 -3.95 -8.87
C GLN A 93 -24.39 -5.22 -8.04
N MET A 94 -23.65 -5.40 -6.97
CA MET A 94 -23.68 -6.61 -6.15
C MET A 94 -23.44 -6.33 -4.67
N SER A 95 -23.70 -7.32 -3.82
CA SER A 95 -23.48 -7.22 -2.38
C SER A 95 -22.00 -7.12 -2.03
N TRP A 96 -21.66 -6.48 -0.92
CA TRP A 96 -20.28 -6.35 -0.44
C TRP A 96 -19.60 -7.71 -0.21
N GLN A 97 -20.36 -8.75 0.17
CA GLN A 97 -19.85 -10.12 0.32
C GLN A 97 -19.31 -10.65 -1.02
N SER A 98 -20.07 -10.45 -2.10
CA SER A 98 -19.66 -10.87 -3.44
C SER A 98 -18.40 -10.12 -3.89
N VAL A 99 -18.29 -8.84 -3.56
CA VAL A 99 -17.10 -8.03 -3.85
C VAL A 99 -15.89 -8.59 -3.11
N PHE A 100 -16.02 -8.95 -1.84
CA PHE A 100 -14.92 -9.57 -1.07
C PHE A 100 -14.47 -10.90 -1.69
N LEU A 101 -15.39 -11.72 -2.16
CA LEU A 101 -15.05 -12.97 -2.86
C LEU A 101 -14.31 -12.73 -4.18
N ILE A 102 -14.72 -11.71 -4.95
CA ILE A 102 -14.01 -11.30 -6.17
C ILE A 102 -12.60 -10.83 -5.85
N LEU A 103 -12.42 -10.00 -4.82
CA LEU A 103 -11.11 -9.53 -4.40
C LEU A 103 -10.23 -10.69 -3.91
N ALA A 104 -10.75 -11.61 -3.10
CA ALA A 104 -10.04 -12.79 -2.66
C ALA A 104 -9.60 -13.68 -3.83
N SER A 105 -10.51 -13.89 -4.79
CA SER A 105 -10.21 -14.65 -6.01
C SER A 105 -9.15 -13.98 -6.87
N SER A 106 -9.16 -12.65 -6.99
CA SER A 106 -8.17 -11.90 -7.76
C SER A 106 -6.78 -12.00 -7.12
N ILE A 107 -6.67 -11.96 -5.79
CA ILE A 107 -5.41 -12.17 -5.07
C ILE A 107 -4.84 -13.56 -5.38
N LEU A 108 -5.69 -14.60 -5.31
CA LEU A 108 -5.25 -15.97 -5.62
C LEU A 108 -4.88 -16.14 -7.10
N ALA A 109 -5.61 -15.49 -8.02
CA ALA A 109 -5.29 -15.51 -9.45
C ALA A 109 -3.91 -14.90 -9.74
N VAL A 110 -3.55 -13.80 -9.07
CA VAL A 110 -2.20 -13.20 -9.20
C VAL A 110 -1.12 -14.16 -8.71
N MET A 111 -1.41 -15.04 -7.75
CA MET A 111 -0.45 -16.05 -7.27
C MET A 111 -0.07 -17.09 -8.34
N LEU A 112 -0.87 -17.26 -9.39
CA LEU A 112 -0.49 -18.09 -10.54
C LEU A 112 0.75 -17.53 -11.27
N CYS A 113 1.02 -16.25 -11.14
CA CYS A 113 2.24 -15.61 -11.67
C CYS A 113 3.47 -15.80 -10.76
N LEU A 114 3.29 -16.29 -9.53
CA LEU A 114 4.38 -16.44 -8.56
C LEU A 114 5.54 -17.34 -9.04
N PRO A 115 5.32 -18.44 -9.80
CA PRO A 115 6.40 -19.24 -10.36
C PRO A 115 7.33 -18.48 -11.32
N MET A 116 6.81 -17.42 -11.97
CA MET A 116 7.59 -16.56 -12.88
C MET A 116 8.61 -15.69 -12.13
N MET A 117 8.41 -15.48 -10.84
CA MET A 117 9.32 -14.69 -10.00
C MET A 117 10.64 -15.47 -9.81
N ARG A 118 11.77 -14.86 -10.16
CA ARG A 118 13.09 -15.46 -9.92
C ARG A 118 13.37 -15.48 -8.41
N ASN A 119 13.91 -16.60 -7.93
CA ASN A 119 14.47 -16.62 -6.58
C ASN A 119 15.72 -15.74 -6.57
N VAL A 120 15.69 -14.67 -5.81
CA VAL A 120 16.87 -13.87 -5.53
C VAL A 120 17.47 -14.40 -4.25
N GLU A 121 18.64 -15.03 -4.36
CA GLU A 121 19.37 -15.44 -3.16
C GLU A 121 19.67 -14.18 -2.33
N SER A 122 19.26 -14.21 -1.08
CA SER A 122 19.74 -13.21 -0.13
C SER A 122 21.26 -13.30 -0.07
N PRO A 123 21.99 -12.19 -0.19
CA PRO A 123 23.43 -12.24 0.02
C PRO A 123 23.67 -12.99 1.32
N LYS A 124 24.53 -13.99 1.30
CA LYS A 124 25.01 -14.66 2.52
C LYS A 124 25.79 -13.61 3.31
N ILE A 125 25.04 -12.73 3.99
CA ILE A 125 25.64 -11.87 5.01
C ILE A 125 26.26 -12.88 5.98
N SER A 126 27.55 -12.79 6.13
CA SER A 126 28.34 -13.55 7.09
C SER A 126 27.47 -13.78 8.32
N GLN A 127 27.16 -15.04 8.60
CA GLN A 127 26.29 -15.43 9.71
C GLN A 127 27.02 -15.09 11.02
N ASN A 128 27.02 -13.82 11.37
CA ASN A 128 27.05 -13.51 12.77
C ASN A 128 25.74 -14.06 13.31
N ASN A 129 25.83 -15.06 14.16
CA ASN A 129 24.73 -15.78 14.81
C ASN A 129 23.95 -14.86 15.78
N LEU A 130 23.60 -13.66 15.33
CA LEU A 130 22.83 -12.70 16.11
C LEU A 130 21.37 -13.16 16.10
N SER A 131 20.80 -13.30 17.28
CA SER A 131 19.38 -13.57 17.40
C SER A 131 18.56 -12.41 16.83
N MET A 132 17.32 -12.68 16.39
CA MET A 132 16.42 -11.63 15.89
C MET A 132 16.21 -10.51 16.92
N SER A 133 16.18 -10.85 18.21
CA SER A 133 16.05 -9.89 19.30
C SER A 133 17.27 -8.97 19.43
N GLU A 134 18.48 -9.48 19.21
CA GLU A 134 19.70 -8.67 19.21
C GLU A 134 19.78 -7.72 18.03
N VAL A 135 19.40 -8.19 16.83
CA VAL A 135 19.34 -7.35 15.64
C VAL A 135 18.33 -6.22 15.84
N LEU A 136 17.14 -6.54 16.35
CA LEU A 136 16.10 -5.55 16.62
C LEU A 136 16.54 -4.58 17.73
N GLY A 137 17.16 -5.09 18.80
CA GLY A 137 17.68 -4.27 19.89
C GLY A 137 18.78 -3.31 19.45
N ARG A 138 19.65 -3.72 18.51
CA ARG A 138 20.67 -2.83 17.91
C ARG A 138 20.04 -1.79 17.00
N ALA A 139 19.08 -2.19 16.15
CA ALA A 139 18.38 -1.27 15.26
C ALA A 139 17.63 -0.18 16.06
N LEU A 140 16.93 -0.53 17.11
CA LEU A 140 16.19 0.44 17.94
C LEU A 140 17.10 1.40 18.72
N LYS A 141 18.36 1.03 18.96
CA LYS A 141 19.36 1.90 19.58
C LYS A 141 20.04 2.85 18.57
N ASP A 142 19.92 2.58 17.26
CA ASP A 142 20.47 3.47 16.23
C ASP A 142 19.50 4.65 16.01
N PRO A 143 19.94 5.89 16.30
CA PRO A 143 19.10 7.07 16.11
C PRO A 143 18.69 7.27 14.66
N THR A 144 19.51 6.87 13.69
CA THR A 144 19.18 6.94 12.27
C THR A 144 18.00 6.03 11.93
N PHE A 145 18.03 4.80 12.45
CA PHE A 145 16.92 3.84 12.29
C PHE A 145 15.66 4.36 12.94
N ALA A 146 15.75 4.87 14.17
CA ALA A 146 14.59 5.40 14.91
C ALA A 146 13.94 6.58 14.17
N MET A 147 14.73 7.51 13.63
CA MET A 147 14.24 8.65 12.87
C MET A 147 13.55 8.22 11.57
N ILE A 148 14.13 7.26 10.82
CA ILE A 148 13.51 6.71 9.61
C ILE A 148 12.21 5.97 9.96
N PHE A 149 12.21 5.19 11.03
CA PHE A 149 11.04 4.47 11.50
C PHE A 149 9.89 5.42 11.85
N LEU A 150 10.15 6.47 12.62
CA LEU A 150 9.14 7.49 12.98
C LEU A 150 8.61 8.24 11.76
N GLY A 151 9.49 8.59 10.82
CA GLY A 151 9.08 9.21 9.56
C GLY A 151 8.17 8.29 8.75
N PHE A 152 8.53 7.02 8.63
CA PHE A 152 7.73 6.04 7.89
C PHE A 152 6.39 5.74 8.59
N PHE A 153 6.38 5.67 9.92
CA PHE A 153 5.17 5.55 10.72
C PHE A 153 4.23 6.72 10.48
N SER A 154 4.72 7.96 10.56
CA SER A 154 3.91 9.16 10.28
C SER A 154 3.35 9.15 8.85
N CYS A 155 4.15 8.70 7.88
CA CYS A 155 3.70 8.52 6.49
C CYS A 155 2.54 7.52 6.40
N GLY A 156 2.70 6.33 6.98
CA GLY A 156 1.69 5.28 6.95
C GLY A 156 0.41 5.69 7.67
N PHE A 157 0.54 6.32 8.84
CA PHE A 157 -0.60 6.84 9.60
C PHE A 157 -1.43 7.84 8.78
N GLN A 158 -0.78 8.82 8.14
CA GLN A 158 -1.48 9.82 7.33
C GLN A 158 -2.20 9.19 6.14
N ILE A 159 -1.57 8.24 5.43
CA ILE A 159 -2.20 7.54 4.31
C ILE A 159 -3.40 6.73 4.79
N ALA A 160 -3.25 5.96 5.86
CA ALA A 160 -4.32 5.18 6.45
C ALA A 160 -5.50 6.06 6.88
N PHE A 161 -5.21 7.18 7.57
CA PHE A 161 -6.22 8.14 8.01
C PHE A 161 -7.00 8.71 6.81
N ILE A 162 -6.31 9.21 5.78
CA ILE A 162 -6.97 9.76 4.58
C ILE A 162 -7.81 8.68 3.89
N THR A 163 -7.26 7.48 3.70
CA THR A 163 -7.96 6.43 2.97
C THR A 163 -9.22 5.95 3.70
N ALA A 164 -9.17 5.90 5.03
CA ALA A 164 -10.30 5.45 5.86
C ALA A 164 -11.38 6.53 6.03
N HIS A 165 -10.98 7.79 6.22
CA HIS A 165 -11.92 8.85 6.64
C HIS A 165 -12.34 9.80 5.52
N PHE A 166 -11.51 10.00 4.51
CA PHE A 166 -11.78 11.00 3.47
C PHE A 166 -13.03 10.71 2.62
N PRO A 167 -13.34 9.45 2.23
CA PRO A 167 -14.59 9.16 1.54
C PRO A 167 -15.83 9.47 2.39
N ALA A 168 -15.79 9.15 3.68
CA ALA A 168 -16.87 9.45 4.61
C ALA A 168 -17.03 10.97 4.82
N TYR A 169 -15.93 11.69 4.96
CA TYR A 169 -15.92 13.15 5.05
C TYR A 169 -16.56 13.80 3.82
N ILE A 170 -16.22 13.35 2.61
CA ILE A 170 -16.86 13.84 1.38
C ILE A 170 -18.35 13.55 1.37
N ALA A 171 -18.75 12.36 1.80
CA ALA A 171 -20.17 11.97 1.84
C ALA A 171 -20.97 12.84 2.80
N GLU A 172 -20.37 13.29 3.90
CA GLU A 172 -20.98 14.14 4.91
C GLU A 172 -21.03 15.61 4.46
N MET A 173 -19.95 16.14 3.88
CA MET A 173 -19.84 17.53 3.47
C MET A 173 -20.58 17.85 2.15
N CYS A 174 -20.71 16.88 1.25
CA CYS A 174 -21.37 17.05 -0.04
C CYS A 174 -22.77 16.46 0.00
N SER A 175 -23.80 17.30 0.18
CA SER A 175 -25.18 16.86 0.27
C SER A 175 -25.74 16.19 -1.01
N ALA A 176 -25.33 16.67 -2.18
CA ALA A 176 -25.65 16.08 -3.49
C ALA A 176 -24.77 16.65 -4.60
N ILE A 177 -24.49 15.86 -5.62
CA ILE A 177 -23.81 16.35 -6.82
C ILE A 177 -24.85 16.97 -7.76
N PRO A 178 -24.75 18.29 -8.09
CA PRO A 178 -25.71 18.95 -8.96
C PRO A 178 -25.85 18.26 -10.32
N GLN A 179 -27.04 18.24 -10.86
CA GLN A 179 -27.35 17.58 -12.14
C GLN A 179 -26.51 18.13 -13.32
N ASN A 180 -26.20 19.41 -13.29
CA ASN A 180 -25.47 20.13 -14.34
C ASN A 180 -23.94 20.23 -14.05
N SER A 181 -23.40 19.45 -13.11
CA SER A 181 -21.99 19.50 -12.79
C SER A 181 -21.13 18.70 -13.80
N VAL A 182 -19.93 19.20 -14.05
CA VAL A 182 -18.91 18.48 -14.84
C VAL A 182 -18.60 17.12 -14.24
N LEU A 183 -18.69 16.98 -12.92
CA LEU A 183 -18.47 15.70 -12.23
C LEU A 183 -19.44 14.61 -12.72
N ARG A 184 -20.69 14.99 -12.96
CA ARG A 184 -21.71 14.04 -13.43
C ARG A 184 -21.49 13.61 -14.88
N SER A 185 -20.98 14.49 -15.73
CA SER A 185 -20.57 14.13 -17.10
C SER A 185 -19.36 13.19 -17.11
N MET A 186 -18.56 13.17 -16.06
CA MET A 186 -17.44 12.22 -15.85
C MET A 186 -17.89 10.89 -15.21
N GLY A 187 -19.19 10.67 -15.03
CA GLY A 187 -19.73 9.45 -14.41
C GLY A 187 -19.78 9.48 -12.87
N ILE A 188 -19.44 10.62 -12.24
CA ILE A 188 -19.47 10.78 -10.77
C ILE A 188 -20.85 11.28 -10.38
N ALA A 189 -21.76 10.34 -10.12
CA ALA A 189 -23.16 10.66 -9.84
C ALA A 189 -23.52 10.69 -8.34
N SER A 190 -22.69 10.09 -7.49
CA SER A 190 -22.90 9.97 -6.04
C SER A 190 -21.70 10.48 -5.24
N THR A 191 -21.92 10.78 -3.95
CA THR A 191 -20.83 11.15 -3.02
C THR A 191 -19.83 10.02 -2.80
N SER A 192 -20.30 8.76 -2.84
CA SER A 192 -19.45 7.57 -2.79
C SER A 192 -18.52 7.50 -4.01
N SER A 193 -19.06 7.69 -5.22
CA SER A 193 -18.26 7.76 -6.45
C SER A 193 -17.26 8.91 -6.42
N LEU A 194 -17.63 10.06 -5.82
CA LEU A 194 -16.73 11.19 -5.64
C LEU A 194 -15.59 10.84 -4.67
N GLY A 195 -15.88 10.13 -3.59
CA GLY A 195 -14.88 9.62 -2.66
C GLY A 195 -13.87 8.68 -3.35
N ALA A 196 -14.38 7.71 -4.09
CA ALA A 196 -13.55 6.77 -4.85
C ALA A 196 -12.68 7.49 -5.90
N PHE A 197 -13.23 8.46 -6.62
CA PHE A 197 -12.51 9.28 -7.59
C PHE A 197 -11.40 10.12 -6.92
N SER A 198 -11.68 10.69 -5.76
CA SER A 198 -10.69 11.47 -5.01
C SER A 198 -9.50 10.63 -4.58
N ILE A 199 -9.73 9.39 -4.11
CA ILE A 199 -8.64 8.46 -3.79
C ILE A 199 -7.85 8.09 -5.05
N ALA A 200 -8.52 7.90 -6.20
CA ALA A 200 -7.85 7.64 -7.47
C ALA A 200 -6.98 8.83 -7.93
N LEU A 201 -7.43 10.06 -7.69
CA LEU A 201 -6.65 11.27 -7.98
C LEU A 201 -5.39 11.36 -7.11
N ILE A 202 -5.52 11.06 -5.80
CA ILE A 202 -4.38 10.95 -4.88
C ILE A 202 -3.40 9.88 -5.37
N GLY A 203 -3.90 8.70 -5.79
CA GLY A 203 -3.11 7.63 -6.37
C GLY A 203 -2.35 8.06 -7.63
N SER A 204 -3.00 8.86 -8.48
CA SER A 204 -2.39 9.39 -9.71
C SER A 204 -1.23 10.33 -9.40
N ALA A 205 -1.42 11.28 -8.50
CA ALA A 205 -0.34 12.16 -8.03
C ALA A 205 0.81 11.37 -7.40
N ASN A 206 0.49 10.35 -6.61
CA ASN A 206 1.47 9.49 -5.95
C ASN A 206 2.27 8.64 -6.96
N LEU A 207 1.64 8.17 -8.03
CA LEU A 207 2.30 7.43 -9.12
C LEU A 207 3.41 8.26 -9.76
N PHE A 208 3.09 9.47 -10.20
CA PHE A 208 4.08 10.37 -10.80
C PHE A 208 5.14 10.80 -9.79
N GLY A 209 4.71 11.12 -8.56
CA GLY A 209 5.61 11.50 -7.47
C GLY A 209 6.64 10.41 -7.14
N ALA A 210 6.24 9.15 -7.10
CA ALA A 210 7.12 8.02 -6.81
C ALA A 210 8.16 7.79 -7.93
N ILE A 211 7.76 7.87 -9.21
CA ILE A 211 8.70 7.78 -10.34
C ILE A 211 9.70 8.93 -10.29
N PHE A 212 9.19 10.15 -10.09
CA PHE A 212 10.03 11.35 -10.06
C PHE A 212 11.01 11.31 -8.89
N ALA A 213 10.56 10.95 -7.68
CA ALA A 213 11.40 10.77 -6.52
C ALA A 213 12.46 9.66 -6.73
N GLY A 214 12.07 8.55 -7.38
CA GLY A 214 12.99 7.46 -7.75
C GLY A 214 14.08 7.92 -8.72
N ALA A 215 13.71 8.70 -9.75
CA ALA A 215 14.64 9.28 -10.72
C ALA A 215 15.58 10.31 -10.08
N LEU A 216 15.05 11.20 -9.25
CA LEU A 216 15.85 12.18 -8.50
C LEU A 216 16.78 11.51 -7.49
N GLY A 217 16.34 10.44 -6.84
CA GLY A 217 17.13 9.68 -5.87
C GLY A 217 18.36 8.99 -6.45
N SER A 218 18.45 8.85 -7.78
CA SER A 218 19.66 8.41 -8.48
C SER A 218 20.68 9.53 -8.72
N ARG A 219 20.25 10.81 -8.64
CA ARG A 219 21.07 11.99 -8.97
C ARG A 219 21.42 12.85 -7.76
N PHE A 220 20.56 12.91 -6.76
CA PHE A 220 20.70 13.78 -5.60
C PHE A 220 20.92 13.01 -4.29
N PRO A 221 21.52 13.63 -3.26
CA PRO A 221 21.68 13.02 -1.95
C PRO A 221 20.31 12.65 -1.35
N LYS A 222 20.15 11.39 -0.98
CA LYS A 222 18.89 10.84 -0.45
C LYS A 222 18.37 11.59 0.78
N LYS A 223 19.29 12.09 1.62
CA LYS A 223 18.94 12.89 2.82
C LYS A 223 18.20 14.17 2.43
N LEU A 224 18.73 14.94 1.46
CA LEU A 224 18.10 16.16 0.99
C LEU A 224 16.72 15.90 0.39
N LEU A 225 16.62 14.87 -0.45
CA LEU A 225 15.36 14.49 -1.08
C LEU A 225 14.29 14.11 -0.05
N LEU A 226 14.68 13.32 0.94
CA LEU A 226 13.79 12.93 2.03
C LEU A 226 13.31 14.14 2.83
N THR A 227 14.21 15.06 3.17
CA THR A 227 13.86 16.31 3.88
C THR A 227 12.86 17.14 3.10
N LEU A 228 13.08 17.32 1.78
CA LEU A 228 12.16 18.09 0.93
C LEU A 228 10.79 17.44 0.82
N ILE A 229 10.72 16.12 0.73
CA ILE A 229 9.45 15.38 0.68
C ILE A 229 8.67 15.56 1.99
N TYR A 230 9.30 15.42 3.15
CA TYR A 230 8.63 15.62 4.44
C TYR A 230 8.22 17.07 4.66
N LEU A 231 9.05 18.03 4.26
CA LEU A 231 8.70 19.46 4.32
C LEU A 231 7.48 19.76 3.46
N GLY A 232 7.46 19.28 2.21
CA GLY A 232 6.31 19.45 1.31
C GLY A 232 5.03 18.81 1.88
N ARG A 233 5.14 17.64 2.50
CA ARG A 233 4.00 16.99 3.18
C ARG A 233 3.48 17.81 4.35
N THR A 234 4.38 18.36 5.18
CA THR A 234 4.00 19.20 6.32
C THR A 234 3.26 20.45 5.84
N ILE A 235 3.79 21.14 4.83
CA ILE A 235 3.13 22.30 4.23
C ILE A 235 1.75 21.94 3.69
N SER A 236 1.66 20.83 2.91
CA SER A 236 0.38 20.36 2.37
C SER A 236 -0.64 20.05 3.47
N ALA A 237 -0.23 19.38 4.53
CA ALA A 237 -1.11 19.05 5.65
C ALA A 237 -1.59 20.32 6.38
N THR A 238 -0.71 21.31 6.57
CA THR A 238 -1.04 22.57 7.23
C THR A 238 -2.01 23.43 6.39
N VAL A 239 -1.88 23.38 5.06
CA VAL A 239 -2.79 24.12 4.15
C VAL A 239 -4.16 23.45 4.06
N PHE A 240 -4.24 22.13 4.28
CA PHE A 240 -5.48 21.37 4.22
C PHE A 240 -6.36 21.55 5.47
N ILE A 241 -5.78 21.87 6.62
CA ILE A 241 -6.49 22.12 7.89
C ILE A 241 -7.00 23.56 7.94
#